data_bd13df2afd84c9dba538062d27c50442
#
_entry.id   bd13df2afd84c9dba538062d27c50442
#
_cell.length_a   1.000
_cell.length_b   1.000
_cell.length_c   1.000
_cell.angle_alpha   90.00
_cell.angle_beta   90.00
_cell.angle_gamma   90.00
#
_symmetry.space_group_name_H-M   'P 1'
#
loop_
_entity.id
_entity.type
_entity.pdbx_description
1 polymer ?
#
loop_
_entity_poly.entity_id
_entity_poly.type
_entity_poly.pdbx_seq_one_letter_code
_entity_poly.pdbx_strand_id
1 'polypeptide(L)'
;MHATSLDRDVDVSEYWISEKLDGVRGHWNGSQLLTRNGNIINAPEWFTDGWPEQAMDGELWIARGRFDEVSGIVRTLVPDDSAWREVKFMLFDLPGDPGVFDVRVERMRERVLSLDIPWLRAIEQVRLADADALDEHFRAVVAGGGEGLMLHHSEGRYVAGRSATLFKYKPFDDAEAQVIAYTPGTGKYTGMLGALIVETPAGRRFRIGTGFSDAQRADPPPVGSWVTYRYNGLTASGLPRFARFLRIRVDMPPPDRQQVLHRQQVP
;
A
#
# COMPACT_ATOMS: atom_id res chain seq x y z
N MET A 1 -8.48 10.80 -1.71
CA MET A 1 -9.06 9.48 -2.10
C MET A 1 -8.24 8.33 -1.55
N HIS A 2 -8.81 7.12 -1.43
CA HIS A 2 -8.09 5.89 -1.07
C HIS A 2 -8.38 4.81 -2.10
N ALA A 3 -7.33 4.16 -2.60
CA ALA A 3 -7.44 3.08 -3.56
C ALA A 3 -7.93 1.78 -2.93
N THR A 4 -8.64 0.98 -3.73
CA THR A 4 -8.91 -0.43 -3.49
C THR A 4 -7.93 -1.30 -4.29
N SER A 5 -7.77 -2.59 -3.92
CA SER A 5 -6.97 -3.50 -4.76
C SER A 5 -7.71 -3.77 -6.06
N LEU A 6 -6.96 -3.89 -7.15
CA LEU A 6 -7.49 -4.38 -8.42
C LEU A 6 -7.70 -5.89 -8.29
N ASP A 7 -8.95 -6.32 -8.17
CA ASP A 7 -9.36 -7.71 -7.94
C ASP A 7 -10.43 -8.17 -8.96
N ARG A 8 -10.62 -7.39 -10.02
CA ARG A 8 -11.59 -7.62 -11.10
C ARG A 8 -11.04 -7.16 -12.43
N ASP A 9 -11.59 -7.69 -13.50
CA ASP A 9 -11.31 -7.20 -14.85
C ASP A 9 -11.89 -5.79 -15.02
N VAL A 10 -11.08 -4.92 -15.63
CA VAL A 10 -11.42 -3.54 -15.96
C VAL A 10 -11.03 -3.26 -17.40
N ASP A 11 -11.74 -2.37 -18.06
CA ASP A 11 -11.29 -1.82 -19.34
C ASP A 11 -10.14 -0.84 -19.07
N VAL A 12 -8.92 -1.30 -19.29
CA VAL A 12 -7.69 -0.55 -19.01
C VAL A 12 -7.66 0.78 -19.76
N SER A 13 -8.25 0.85 -20.95
CA SER A 13 -8.29 2.06 -21.79
C SER A 13 -9.03 3.23 -21.14
N GLU A 14 -9.90 2.97 -20.16
CA GLU A 14 -10.62 3.98 -19.38
C GLU A 14 -9.81 4.58 -18.24
N TYR A 15 -8.59 4.08 -17.99
CA TYR A 15 -7.79 4.47 -16.83
C TYR A 15 -6.51 5.22 -17.21
N TRP A 16 -6.16 6.17 -16.37
CA TRP A 16 -4.81 6.70 -16.24
C TRP A 16 -4.00 5.79 -15.33
N ILE A 17 -2.80 5.45 -15.77
CA ILE A 17 -1.89 4.57 -15.07
C ILE A 17 -0.69 5.38 -14.60
N SER A 18 -0.33 5.24 -13.33
CA SER A 18 0.88 5.81 -12.76
C SER A 18 1.62 4.81 -11.90
N GLU A 19 2.90 5.03 -11.67
CA GLU A 19 3.65 4.25 -10.69
C GLU A 19 3.08 4.49 -9.29
N LYS A 20 2.92 3.41 -8.53
CA LYS A 20 2.63 3.49 -7.12
C LYS A 20 3.92 3.73 -6.36
N LEU A 21 4.17 4.96 -6.00
CA LEU A 21 5.35 5.34 -5.22
C LEU A 21 5.26 4.81 -3.78
N ASP A 22 6.36 4.30 -3.26
CA ASP A 22 6.50 3.89 -1.86
C ASP A 22 7.13 5.05 -1.06
N GLY A 23 6.29 5.97 -0.62
CA GLY A 23 6.66 7.17 0.12
C GLY A 23 5.69 7.46 1.26
N VAL A 24 5.62 8.71 1.66
CA VAL A 24 4.70 9.20 2.68
C VAL A 24 3.69 10.16 2.05
N ARG A 25 2.41 9.79 2.09
CA ARG A 25 1.37 10.68 1.58
C ARG A 25 1.36 12.01 2.31
N GLY A 26 1.49 13.10 1.56
CA GLY A 26 1.31 14.48 1.97
C GLY A 26 0.02 15.06 1.39
N HIS A 27 -0.73 15.76 2.23
CA HIS A 27 -1.88 16.56 1.84
C HIS A 27 -1.58 18.02 2.13
N TRP A 28 -1.45 18.84 1.09
CA TRP A 28 -1.39 20.27 1.19
C TRP A 28 -2.81 20.84 1.21
N ASN A 29 -3.18 21.57 2.25
CA ASN A 29 -4.53 22.13 2.39
C ASN A 29 -4.66 23.60 1.95
N GLY A 30 -3.60 24.15 1.35
CA GLY A 30 -3.49 25.56 0.96
C GLY A 30 -2.65 26.42 1.94
N SER A 31 -2.27 25.87 3.09
CA SER A 31 -1.44 26.56 4.10
C SER A 31 -0.52 25.63 4.89
N GLN A 32 -0.87 24.35 5.01
CA GLN A 32 -0.14 23.38 5.81
C GLN A 32 0.00 22.07 5.05
N LEU A 33 1.14 21.41 5.22
CA LEU A 33 1.38 20.05 4.75
C LEU A 33 1.00 19.05 5.85
N LEU A 34 0.10 18.14 5.54
CA LEU A 34 -0.51 17.22 6.49
C LEU A 34 -0.25 15.76 6.08
N THR A 35 -0.17 14.88 7.06
CA THR A 35 -0.21 13.43 6.82
C THR A 35 -1.61 13.00 6.42
N ARG A 36 -1.74 11.75 5.95
CA ARG A 36 -3.03 11.10 5.67
C ARG A 36 -4.04 11.20 6.84
N ASN A 37 -3.56 11.23 8.07
CA ASN A 37 -4.39 11.27 9.29
C ASN A 37 -4.64 12.70 9.78
N GLY A 38 -4.21 13.72 9.03
CA GLY A 38 -4.39 15.13 9.38
C GLY A 38 -3.36 15.69 10.37
N ASN A 39 -2.30 14.96 10.68
CA ASN A 39 -1.21 15.48 11.52
C ASN A 39 -0.31 16.37 10.65
N ILE A 40 0.19 17.47 11.24
CA ILE A 40 1.12 18.37 10.57
C ILE A 40 2.44 17.65 10.26
N ILE A 41 2.94 17.81 9.05
CA ILE A 41 4.28 17.45 8.64
C ILE A 41 5.14 18.70 8.77
N ASN A 42 6.15 18.63 9.64
CA ASN A 42 7.10 19.72 9.85
C ASN A 42 8.11 19.70 8.69
N ALA A 43 7.79 20.38 7.60
CA ALA A 43 8.72 20.62 6.51
C ALA A 43 9.45 21.95 6.72
N PRO A 44 10.68 22.14 6.17
CA PRO A 44 11.31 23.45 6.14
C PRO A 44 10.43 24.46 5.38
N GLU A 45 10.44 25.71 5.78
CA GLU A 45 9.62 26.77 5.17
C GLU A 45 9.83 26.83 3.64
N TRP A 46 11.07 26.75 3.19
CA TRP A 46 11.40 26.78 1.76
C TRP A 46 10.76 25.65 0.94
N PHE A 47 10.41 24.51 1.57
CA PHE A 47 9.84 23.37 0.86
C PHE A 47 8.42 23.66 0.35
N THR A 48 7.64 24.42 1.11
CA THR A 48 6.26 24.81 0.75
C THR A 48 6.13 26.27 0.32
N ASP A 49 7.22 27.01 0.31
CA ASP A 49 7.22 28.40 -0.17
C ASP A 49 6.82 28.48 -1.64
N GLY A 50 5.96 29.41 -1.97
CA GLY A 50 5.42 29.56 -3.30
C GLY A 50 4.35 28.53 -3.70
N TRP A 51 3.93 27.64 -2.81
CA TRP A 51 2.84 26.70 -3.10
C TRP A 51 1.48 27.45 -3.12
N PRO A 52 0.53 26.99 -3.96
CA PRO A 52 -0.75 27.67 -4.14
C PRO A 52 -1.69 27.42 -2.94
N GLU A 53 -2.70 28.30 -2.78
CA GLU A 53 -3.77 28.10 -1.80
C GLU A 53 -4.65 26.87 -2.10
N GLN A 54 -4.64 26.37 -3.34
CA GLN A 54 -5.43 25.19 -3.69
C GLN A 54 -4.80 23.93 -3.13
N ALA A 55 -5.66 23.06 -2.61
CA ALA A 55 -5.25 21.80 -2.05
C ALA A 55 -4.58 20.88 -3.09
N MET A 56 -3.58 20.12 -2.63
CA MET A 56 -2.82 19.17 -3.43
C MET A 56 -2.63 17.87 -2.64
N ASP A 57 -2.83 16.74 -3.29
CA ASP A 57 -2.47 15.42 -2.77
C ASP A 57 -1.24 14.90 -3.51
N GLY A 58 -0.20 14.54 -2.78
CA GLY A 58 1.04 14.03 -3.34
C GLY A 58 1.71 12.99 -2.45
N GLU A 59 2.76 12.38 -2.97
CA GLU A 59 3.64 11.50 -2.23
C GLU A 59 4.96 12.21 -1.96
N LEU A 60 5.35 12.33 -0.69
CA LEU A 60 6.70 12.72 -0.29
C LEU A 60 7.60 11.53 -0.56
N TRP A 61 8.53 11.67 -1.49
CA TRP A 61 9.27 10.57 -2.07
C TRP A 61 10.71 10.99 -2.42
N ILE A 62 11.64 10.09 -2.29
CA ILE A 62 13.05 10.31 -2.66
C ILE A 62 13.38 9.52 -3.93
N ALA A 63 13.34 8.19 -3.81
CA ALA A 63 13.61 7.23 -4.87
C ALA A 63 13.03 5.86 -4.50
N ARG A 64 12.99 4.93 -5.46
CA ARG A 64 12.62 3.53 -5.21
C ARG A 64 13.53 2.93 -4.12
N GLY A 65 12.93 2.16 -3.22
CA GLY A 65 13.63 1.48 -2.12
C GLY A 65 14.08 2.38 -0.96
N ARG A 66 13.76 3.68 -0.96
CA ARG A 66 14.15 4.63 0.10
C ARG A 66 12.99 5.04 1.03
N PHE A 67 11.99 4.15 1.20
CA PHE A 67 10.84 4.44 2.07
C PHE A 67 11.23 4.74 3.52
N ASP A 68 12.10 3.93 4.11
CA ASP A 68 12.48 4.10 5.52
C ASP A 68 13.16 5.45 5.74
N GLU A 69 13.93 5.92 4.78
CA GLU A 69 14.60 7.21 4.84
C GLU A 69 13.61 8.37 4.74
N VAL A 70 12.76 8.42 3.71
CA VAL A 70 11.75 9.48 3.59
C VAL A 70 10.79 9.47 4.79
N SER A 71 10.43 8.29 5.28
CA SER A 71 9.59 8.14 6.47
C SER A 71 10.27 8.68 7.74
N GLY A 72 11.58 8.50 7.87
CA GLY A 72 12.38 9.08 8.94
C GLY A 72 12.40 10.62 8.89
N ILE A 73 12.72 11.17 7.72
CA ILE A 73 12.77 12.62 7.48
C ILE A 73 11.43 13.28 7.83
N VAL A 74 10.33 12.76 7.26
CA VAL A 74 8.98 13.34 7.40
C VAL A 74 8.45 13.29 8.84
N ARG A 75 8.88 12.32 9.64
CA ARG A 75 8.44 12.16 11.05
C ARG A 75 9.24 12.97 12.05
N THR A 76 10.35 13.55 11.63
CA THR A 76 11.21 14.34 12.51
C THR A 76 10.54 15.67 12.85
N LEU A 77 10.48 16.01 14.16
CA LEU A 77 9.80 17.23 14.63
C LEU A 77 10.53 18.50 14.23
N VAL A 78 11.85 18.47 14.23
CA VAL A 78 12.71 19.58 13.76
C VAL A 78 13.28 19.16 12.41
N PRO A 79 12.82 19.77 11.31
CA PRO A 79 13.24 19.36 9.97
C PRO A 79 14.74 19.61 9.75
N ASP A 80 15.40 18.65 9.12
CA ASP A 80 16.77 18.80 8.64
C ASP A 80 16.74 19.26 7.19
N ASP A 81 17.19 20.48 6.94
CA ASP A 81 17.22 21.10 5.61
C ASP A 81 17.97 20.25 4.58
N SER A 82 19.09 19.64 4.97
CA SER A 82 19.91 18.84 4.07
C SER A 82 19.18 17.55 3.62
N ALA A 83 18.50 16.89 4.56
CA ALA A 83 17.71 15.70 4.28
C ALA A 83 16.48 16.03 3.41
N TRP A 84 15.81 17.16 3.67
CA TRP A 84 14.65 17.58 2.89
C TRP A 84 14.98 17.94 1.44
N ARG A 85 16.23 18.27 1.08
CA ARG A 85 16.64 18.52 -0.32
C ARG A 85 16.56 17.27 -1.20
N GLU A 86 16.57 16.07 -0.61
CA GLU A 86 16.36 14.81 -1.33
C GLU A 86 14.88 14.52 -1.58
N VAL A 87 13.97 15.12 -0.80
CA VAL A 87 12.53 14.85 -0.84
C VAL A 87 11.87 15.62 -1.99
N LYS A 88 11.03 14.93 -2.75
CA LYS A 88 10.15 15.52 -3.75
C LYS A 88 8.69 15.36 -3.31
N PHE A 89 7.86 16.33 -3.63
CA PHE A 89 6.41 16.18 -3.54
C PHE A 89 5.88 15.78 -4.92
N MET A 90 5.49 14.51 -5.04
CA MET A 90 4.99 13.92 -6.27
C MET A 90 3.47 14.06 -6.31
N LEU A 91 2.99 15.15 -6.92
CA LEU A 91 1.59 15.51 -7.04
C LEU A 91 0.83 14.44 -7.84
N PHE A 92 -0.23 13.86 -7.26
CA PHE A 92 -1.02 12.82 -7.91
C PHE A 92 -2.53 13.12 -7.98
N ASP A 93 -3.04 14.11 -7.23
CA ASP A 93 -4.44 14.54 -7.31
C ASP A 93 -4.65 15.96 -6.77
N LEU A 94 -5.79 16.56 -7.12
CA LEU A 94 -6.22 17.90 -6.72
C LEU A 94 -7.53 17.82 -5.93
N PRO A 95 -7.46 17.75 -4.58
CA PRO A 95 -8.63 17.78 -3.71
C PRO A 95 -9.45 19.05 -3.92
N GLY A 96 -10.78 18.90 -3.96
CA GLY A 96 -11.70 20.04 -4.15
C GLY A 96 -11.85 20.52 -5.60
N ASP A 97 -11.04 20.00 -6.52
CA ASP A 97 -11.26 20.27 -7.94
C ASP A 97 -12.52 19.51 -8.43
N PRO A 98 -13.50 20.21 -9.06
CA PRO A 98 -14.75 19.61 -9.50
C PRO A 98 -14.61 18.76 -10.78
N GLY A 99 -13.47 18.85 -11.48
CA GLY A 99 -13.23 18.12 -12.73
C GLY A 99 -13.14 16.62 -12.53
N VAL A 100 -13.36 15.87 -13.60
CA VAL A 100 -13.03 14.45 -13.69
C VAL A 100 -11.51 14.28 -13.73
N PHE A 101 -11.02 13.05 -13.56
CA PHE A 101 -9.58 12.84 -13.45
C PHE A 101 -8.79 13.24 -14.69
N ASP A 102 -9.34 13.05 -15.89
CA ASP A 102 -8.75 13.57 -17.14
C ASP A 102 -8.40 15.05 -17.03
N VAL A 103 -9.36 15.86 -16.59
CA VAL A 103 -9.18 17.30 -16.42
C VAL A 103 -8.15 17.60 -15.33
N ARG A 104 -8.17 16.84 -14.23
CA ARG A 104 -7.24 17.06 -13.11
C ARG A 104 -5.80 16.69 -13.47
N VAL A 105 -5.59 15.69 -14.34
CA VAL A 105 -4.25 15.35 -14.86
C VAL A 105 -3.62 16.54 -15.57
N GLU A 106 -4.35 17.17 -16.48
CA GLU A 106 -3.84 18.34 -17.21
C GLU A 106 -3.60 19.53 -16.24
N ARG A 107 -4.53 19.78 -15.32
CA ARG A 107 -4.36 20.84 -14.32
C ARG A 107 -3.17 20.60 -13.37
N MET A 108 -2.85 19.34 -13.02
CA MET A 108 -1.65 19.02 -12.27
C MET A 108 -0.38 19.35 -13.06
N ARG A 109 -0.35 19.00 -14.34
CA ARG A 109 0.77 19.30 -15.25
C ARG A 109 0.98 20.79 -15.40
N GLU A 110 -0.07 21.53 -15.73
CA GLU A 110 -0.04 22.99 -15.86
C GLU A 110 0.44 23.67 -14.57
N ARG A 111 -0.06 23.20 -13.42
CA ARG A 111 0.32 23.75 -12.11
C ARG A 111 1.81 23.58 -11.81
N VAL A 112 2.34 22.39 -12.00
CA VAL A 112 3.75 22.12 -11.76
C VAL A 112 4.63 22.96 -12.69
N LEU A 113 4.25 23.07 -13.95
CA LEU A 113 4.95 23.91 -14.94
C LEU A 113 4.90 25.39 -14.57
N SER A 114 3.74 25.90 -14.09
CA SER A 114 3.59 27.32 -13.77
C SER A 114 4.31 27.74 -12.49
N LEU A 115 4.46 26.80 -11.53
CA LEU A 115 5.17 27.07 -10.27
C LEU A 115 6.67 26.99 -10.41
N ASP A 116 7.17 26.18 -11.34
CA ASP A 116 8.60 25.95 -11.63
C ASP A 116 9.45 25.63 -10.36
N ILE A 117 8.84 24.87 -9.46
CA ILE A 117 9.49 24.43 -8.20
C ILE A 117 10.14 23.06 -8.43
N PRO A 118 11.47 22.92 -8.32
CA PRO A 118 12.19 21.72 -8.74
C PRO A 118 11.80 20.43 -8.00
N TRP A 119 11.35 20.51 -6.77
CA TRP A 119 10.93 19.37 -5.93
C TRP A 119 9.42 19.14 -5.94
N LEU A 120 8.62 20.00 -6.54
CA LEU A 120 7.19 19.80 -6.79
C LEU A 120 7.00 19.27 -8.21
N ARG A 121 6.60 18.03 -8.37
CA ARG A 121 6.48 17.36 -9.65
C ARG A 121 5.15 16.64 -9.77
N ALA A 122 4.51 16.70 -10.92
CA ALA A 122 3.38 15.82 -11.22
C ALA A 122 3.89 14.39 -11.43
N ILE A 123 3.20 13.40 -10.82
CA ILE A 123 3.49 12.01 -11.14
C ILE A 123 3.16 11.75 -12.62
N GLU A 124 4.01 10.98 -13.28
CA GLU A 124 3.75 10.60 -14.67
C GLU A 124 2.47 9.77 -14.76
N GLN A 125 1.59 10.16 -15.67
CA GLN A 125 0.33 9.49 -15.97
C GLN A 125 0.37 9.04 -17.43
N VAL A 126 0.15 7.75 -17.68
CA VAL A 126 0.12 7.16 -19.02
C VAL A 126 -1.22 6.50 -19.30
N ARG A 127 -1.58 6.38 -20.57
CA ARG A 127 -2.73 5.59 -21.03
C ARG A 127 -2.20 4.32 -21.67
N LEU A 128 -2.80 3.19 -21.34
CA LEU A 128 -2.47 1.89 -21.91
C LEU A 128 -3.66 1.33 -22.65
N ALA A 129 -3.40 0.57 -23.71
CA ALA A 129 -4.44 0.12 -24.61
C ALA A 129 -5.32 -0.99 -24.02
N ASP A 130 -4.70 -1.93 -23.28
CA ASP A 130 -5.33 -3.16 -22.86
C ASP A 130 -4.62 -3.79 -21.63
N ALA A 131 -5.11 -4.94 -21.21
CA ALA A 131 -4.58 -5.68 -20.07
C ALA A 131 -3.16 -6.20 -20.29
N ASP A 132 -2.81 -6.58 -21.51
CA ASP A 132 -1.45 -7.08 -21.84
C ASP A 132 -0.42 -5.97 -21.69
N ALA A 133 -0.73 -4.77 -22.18
CA ALA A 133 0.09 -3.58 -22.01
C ALA A 133 0.22 -3.16 -20.53
N LEU A 134 -0.87 -3.31 -19.75
CA LEU A 134 -0.86 -3.07 -18.31
C LEU A 134 0.08 -4.05 -17.60
N ASP A 135 0.00 -5.34 -17.92
CA ASP A 135 0.84 -6.38 -17.32
C ASP A 135 2.32 -6.22 -17.70
N GLU A 136 2.62 -5.81 -18.94
CA GLU A 136 3.98 -5.51 -19.38
C GLU A 136 4.55 -4.31 -18.59
N HIS A 137 3.80 -3.22 -18.52
CA HIS A 137 4.18 -2.03 -17.77
C HIS A 137 4.37 -2.33 -16.28
N PHE A 138 3.45 -3.10 -15.69
CA PHE A 138 3.55 -3.54 -14.31
C PHE A 138 4.83 -4.35 -14.03
N ARG A 139 5.13 -5.34 -14.91
CA ARG A 139 6.36 -6.14 -14.78
C ARG A 139 7.61 -5.28 -14.89
N ALA A 140 7.63 -4.31 -15.80
CA ALA A 140 8.75 -3.39 -15.97
C ALA A 140 8.98 -2.51 -14.72
N VAL A 141 7.90 -1.95 -14.13
CA VAL A 141 7.98 -1.15 -12.90
C VAL A 141 8.48 -1.98 -11.74
N VAL A 142 7.93 -3.19 -11.53
CA VAL A 142 8.32 -4.08 -10.43
C VAL A 142 9.76 -4.58 -10.60
N ALA A 143 10.17 -4.97 -11.81
CA ALA A 143 11.55 -5.37 -12.11
C ALA A 143 12.54 -4.24 -11.85
N GLY A 144 12.13 -2.99 -12.06
CA GLY A 144 12.90 -1.79 -11.72
C GLY A 144 12.86 -1.38 -10.24
N GLY A 145 12.27 -2.21 -9.36
CA GLY A 145 12.17 -1.94 -7.92
C GLY A 145 11.00 -1.05 -7.50
N GLY A 146 10.04 -0.77 -8.38
CA GLY A 146 8.82 -0.04 -8.04
C GLY A 146 7.82 -0.90 -7.25
N GLU A 147 6.92 -0.27 -6.47
CA GLU A 147 5.93 -0.98 -5.65
C GLU A 147 4.78 -1.58 -6.48
N GLY A 148 4.52 -1.04 -7.66
CA GLY A 148 3.41 -1.42 -8.54
C GLY A 148 2.80 -0.22 -9.23
N LEU A 149 1.51 -0.32 -9.58
CA LEU A 149 0.79 0.71 -10.33
C LEU A 149 -0.44 1.21 -9.58
N MET A 150 -0.87 2.41 -9.94
CA MET A 150 -2.17 2.99 -9.62
C MET A 150 -2.97 3.12 -10.92
N LEU A 151 -4.24 2.76 -10.88
CA LEU A 151 -5.19 2.93 -11.97
C LEU A 151 -6.28 3.90 -11.52
N HIS A 152 -6.40 5.04 -12.17
CA HIS A 152 -7.40 6.04 -11.87
C HIS A 152 -8.31 6.24 -13.08
N HIS A 153 -9.59 5.92 -12.92
CA HIS A 153 -10.58 6.04 -13.99
C HIS A 153 -10.67 7.49 -14.48
N SER A 154 -10.63 7.70 -15.80
CA SER A 154 -10.62 9.01 -16.44
C SER A 154 -11.77 9.91 -15.99
N GLU A 155 -12.99 9.36 -15.88
CA GLU A 155 -14.19 10.05 -15.42
C GLU A 155 -14.31 10.11 -13.88
N GLY A 156 -13.30 9.62 -13.14
CA GLY A 156 -13.31 9.58 -11.67
C GLY A 156 -13.28 10.97 -11.05
N ARG A 157 -14.33 11.34 -10.30
CA ARG A 157 -14.33 12.58 -9.50
C ARG A 157 -13.57 12.37 -8.19
N TYR A 158 -13.00 13.45 -7.64
CA TYR A 158 -12.36 13.39 -6.34
C TYR A 158 -13.40 13.14 -5.23
N VAL A 159 -13.19 12.12 -4.42
CA VAL A 159 -14.00 11.82 -3.23
C VAL A 159 -13.12 11.63 -2.01
N ALA A 160 -13.47 12.24 -0.89
CA ALA A 160 -12.82 11.98 0.37
C ALA A 160 -13.14 10.54 0.83
N GLY A 161 -12.12 9.71 1.02
CA GLY A 161 -12.30 8.32 1.43
C GLY A 161 -12.00 7.30 0.34
N ARG A 162 -12.55 6.08 0.48
CA ARG A 162 -12.33 4.96 -0.43
C ARG A 162 -13.12 5.15 -1.71
N SER A 163 -12.49 4.96 -2.85
CA SER A 163 -13.10 5.16 -4.16
C SER A 163 -13.15 3.86 -4.97
N ALA A 164 -14.25 3.67 -5.71
CA ALA A 164 -14.39 2.59 -6.68
C ALA A 164 -13.78 2.93 -8.06
N THR A 165 -13.25 4.16 -8.24
CA THR A 165 -12.61 4.63 -9.48
C THR A 165 -11.09 4.71 -9.36
N LEU A 166 -10.51 4.27 -8.22
CA LEU A 166 -9.07 4.28 -7.99
C LEU A 166 -8.63 2.91 -7.47
N PHE A 167 -7.79 2.23 -8.24
CA PHE A 167 -7.23 0.93 -7.89
C PHE A 167 -5.72 1.01 -7.70
N LYS A 168 -5.22 0.09 -6.88
CA LYS A 168 -3.79 -0.24 -6.78
C LYS A 168 -3.57 -1.64 -7.32
N TYR A 169 -2.58 -1.76 -8.18
CA TYR A 169 -2.11 -3.02 -8.76
C TYR A 169 -0.66 -3.23 -8.33
N LYS A 170 -0.42 -4.23 -7.49
CA LYS A 170 0.90 -4.51 -6.92
C LYS A 170 1.15 -5.99 -6.76
N PRO A 171 2.43 -6.42 -6.79
CA PRO A 171 2.77 -7.83 -6.69
C PRO A 171 2.30 -8.38 -5.35
N PHE A 172 1.93 -9.64 -5.40
CA PHE A 172 1.69 -10.46 -4.24
C PHE A 172 2.69 -11.61 -4.27
N ASP A 173 3.36 -11.83 -3.17
CA ASP A 173 4.09 -13.06 -2.94
C ASP A 173 3.18 -14.04 -2.20
N ASP A 174 3.19 -15.29 -2.59
CA ASP A 174 2.52 -16.37 -1.88
C ASP A 174 3.59 -17.23 -1.21
N ALA A 175 3.33 -17.65 0.01
CA ALA A 175 4.20 -18.57 0.74
C ALA A 175 3.39 -19.45 1.68
N GLU A 176 4.03 -20.47 2.24
CA GLU A 176 3.42 -21.42 3.15
C GLU A 176 3.94 -21.21 4.58
N ALA A 177 3.03 -21.45 5.54
CA ALA A 177 3.36 -21.50 6.95
C ALA A 177 2.48 -22.52 7.68
N GLN A 178 2.99 -23.07 8.77
CA GLN A 178 2.25 -24.00 9.61
C GLN A 178 1.47 -23.24 10.67
N VAL A 179 0.19 -23.56 10.86
CA VAL A 179 -0.63 -23.03 11.95
C VAL A 179 -0.13 -23.60 13.28
N ILE A 180 0.28 -22.74 14.20
CA ILE A 180 0.78 -23.16 15.51
C ILE A 180 -0.15 -22.76 16.67
N ALA A 181 -0.98 -21.74 16.49
CA ALA A 181 -1.97 -21.29 17.48
C ALA A 181 -2.99 -20.33 16.84
N TYR A 182 -3.95 -19.88 17.68
CA TYR A 182 -4.95 -18.88 17.30
C TYR A 182 -4.93 -17.69 18.27
N THR A 183 -5.43 -16.55 17.78
CA THR A 183 -5.87 -15.48 18.66
C THR A 183 -7.41 -15.38 18.62
N PRO A 184 -8.07 -15.04 19.75
CA PRO A 184 -9.51 -14.87 19.75
C PRO A 184 -9.94 -13.66 18.92
N GLY A 185 -11.12 -13.76 18.30
CA GLY A 185 -11.77 -12.64 17.62
C GLY A 185 -12.36 -11.64 18.60
N THR A 186 -12.56 -10.42 18.15
CA THR A 186 -13.18 -9.34 18.90
C THR A 186 -14.37 -8.74 18.13
N GLY A 187 -15.25 -8.03 18.81
CA GLY A 187 -16.43 -7.42 18.20
C GLY A 187 -17.34 -8.47 17.55
N LYS A 188 -17.66 -8.32 16.25
CA LYS A 188 -18.51 -9.28 15.51
C LYS A 188 -17.91 -10.70 15.42
N TYR A 189 -16.61 -10.86 15.68
CA TYR A 189 -15.91 -12.14 15.63
C TYR A 189 -15.69 -12.75 17.05
N THR A 190 -16.34 -12.25 18.08
CA THR A 190 -16.28 -12.84 19.42
C THR A 190 -16.70 -14.31 19.38
N GLY A 191 -15.89 -15.21 19.93
CA GLY A 191 -16.10 -16.66 19.87
C GLY A 191 -15.61 -17.33 18.58
N MET A 192 -15.06 -16.58 17.64
CA MET A 192 -14.49 -17.08 16.38
C MET A 192 -12.98 -16.75 16.30
N LEU A 193 -12.34 -17.18 15.21
CA LEU A 193 -10.94 -16.88 14.92
C LEU A 193 -10.73 -15.36 14.76
N GLY A 194 -9.81 -14.78 15.52
CA GLY A 194 -9.26 -13.44 15.28
C GLY A 194 -8.14 -13.47 14.26
N ALA A 195 -7.10 -14.27 14.54
CA ALA A 195 -6.00 -14.51 13.61
C ALA A 195 -5.36 -15.89 13.85
N LEU A 196 -4.78 -16.47 12.80
CA LEU A 196 -3.84 -17.59 12.92
C LEU A 196 -2.50 -17.05 13.43
N ILE A 197 -1.87 -17.77 14.34
CA ILE A 197 -0.44 -17.66 14.60
C ILE A 197 0.21 -18.76 13.78
N VAL A 198 1.14 -18.38 12.92
CA VAL A 198 1.80 -19.32 12.00
C VAL A 198 3.31 -19.25 12.13
N GLU A 199 3.96 -20.36 11.74
CA GLU A 199 5.42 -20.46 11.67
C GLU A 199 5.83 -20.88 10.26
N THR A 200 6.78 -20.12 9.67
CA THR A 200 7.36 -20.46 8.36
C THR A 200 8.34 -21.63 8.49
N PRO A 201 8.73 -22.27 7.35
CA PRO A 201 9.80 -23.29 7.36
C PRO A 201 11.13 -22.80 7.95
N ALA A 202 11.39 -21.47 7.87
CA ALA A 202 12.56 -20.83 8.47
C ALA A 202 12.40 -20.49 9.97
N GLY A 203 11.33 -20.95 10.63
CA GLY A 203 11.07 -20.74 12.06
C GLY A 203 10.56 -19.34 12.43
N ARG A 204 10.19 -18.50 11.45
CA ARG A 204 9.66 -17.16 11.72
C ARG A 204 8.18 -17.24 12.05
N ARG A 205 7.76 -16.55 13.11
CA ARG A 205 6.39 -16.52 13.59
C ARG A 205 5.74 -15.17 13.35
N PHE A 206 4.50 -15.19 12.86
CA PHE A 206 3.69 -13.99 12.67
C PHE A 206 2.19 -14.33 12.70
N ARG A 207 1.33 -13.31 12.56
CA ARG A 207 -0.12 -13.46 12.60
C ARG A 207 -0.73 -13.21 11.23
N ILE A 208 -1.72 -14.05 10.86
CA ILE A 208 -2.57 -13.86 9.70
C ILE A 208 -3.99 -13.59 10.20
N GLY A 209 -4.43 -12.33 10.16
CA GLY A 209 -5.74 -11.89 10.68
C GLY A 209 -6.78 -11.60 9.61
N THR A 210 -6.41 -11.68 8.32
CA THR A 210 -7.26 -11.30 7.18
C THR A 210 -7.28 -12.40 6.12
N GLY A 211 -8.22 -12.32 5.17
CA GLY A 211 -8.38 -13.32 4.10
C GLY A 211 -9.36 -14.43 4.44
N PHE A 212 -10.01 -14.41 5.60
CA PHE A 212 -10.99 -15.40 6.03
C PHE A 212 -12.41 -14.94 5.74
N SER A 213 -13.25 -15.88 5.28
CA SER A 213 -14.71 -15.75 5.34
C SER A 213 -15.20 -15.92 6.78
N ASP A 214 -16.44 -15.52 7.07
CA ASP A 214 -17.04 -15.72 8.40
C ASP A 214 -17.17 -17.24 8.72
N ALA A 215 -17.43 -18.09 7.73
CA ALA A 215 -17.42 -19.55 7.90
C ALA A 215 -16.04 -20.09 8.30
N GLN A 216 -14.97 -19.61 7.64
CA GLN A 216 -13.59 -19.99 7.97
C GLN A 216 -13.13 -19.45 9.33
N ARG A 217 -13.77 -18.40 9.85
CA ARG A 217 -13.51 -17.93 11.20
C ARG A 217 -14.22 -18.78 12.24
N ALA A 218 -15.39 -19.30 11.93
CA ALA A 218 -16.13 -20.21 12.80
C ALA A 218 -15.47 -21.61 12.86
N ASP A 219 -14.92 -22.08 11.72
CA ASP A 219 -14.21 -23.36 11.60
C ASP A 219 -12.81 -23.11 10.97
N PRO A 220 -11.83 -22.67 11.77
CA PRO A 220 -10.52 -22.27 11.27
C PRO A 220 -9.64 -23.46 10.88
N PRO A 221 -8.63 -23.23 10.00
CA PRO A 221 -7.61 -24.22 9.69
C PRO A 221 -7.03 -24.84 10.96
N PRO A 222 -7.02 -26.18 11.12
CA PRO A 222 -6.54 -26.85 12.34
C PRO A 222 -5.08 -26.47 12.69
N VAL A 223 -4.77 -26.43 13.99
CA VAL A 223 -3.38 -26.33 14.44
C VAL A 223 -2.59 -27.50 13.89
N GLY A 224 -1.41 -27.20 13.33
CA GLY A 224 -0.56 -28.15 12.64
C GLY A 224 -0.78 -28.23 11.14
N SER A 225 -1.89 -27.71 10.60
CA SER A 225 -2.09 -27.65 9.14
C SER A 225 -1.19 -26.61 8.49
N TRP A 226 -0.83 -26.87 7.24
CA TRP A 226 -0.16 -25.88 6.40
C TRP A 226 -1.20 -25.01 5.70
N VAL A 227 -0.90 -23.71 5.61
CA VAL A 227 -1.71 -22.74 4.92
C VAL A 227 -0.87 -21.96 3.91
N THR A 228 -1.43 -21.68 2.75
CA THR A 228 -0.89 -20.69 1.83
C THR A 228 -1.42 -19.33 2.27
N TYR A 229 -0.54 -18.37 2.36
CA TYR A 229 -0.88 -16.98 2.59
C TYR A 229 -0.23 -16.09 1.53
N ARG A 230 -0.89 -14.99 1.23
CA ARG A 230 -0.41 -13.96 0.31
C ARG A 230 0.08 -12.76 1.11
N TYR A 231 1.16 -12.13 0.67
CA TYR A 231 1.72 -10.96 1.35
C TYR A 231 2.31 -9.95 0.35
N ASN A 232 2.60 -8.75 0.82
CA ASN A 232 3.14 -7.67 -0.02
C ASN A 232 4.56 -7.32 0.44
N GLY A 233 5.54 -8.12 0.01
CA GLY A 233 6.92 -7.95 0.41
C GLY A 233 7.19 -8.20 1.90
N LEU A 234 8.42 -8.02 2.31
CA LEU A 234 8.89 -8.27 3.67
C LEU A 234 9.20 -6.97 4.41
N THR A 235 9.13 -7.00 5.74
CA THR A 235 9.68 -5.96 6.61
C THR A 235 11.20 -6.05 6.63
N ALA A 236 11.91 -5.04 7.18
CA ALA A 236 13.35 -5.10 7.40
C ALA A 236 13.77 -6.30 8.28
N SER A 237 12.89 -6.78 9.18
CA SER A 237 13.09 -8.01 9.97
C SER A 237 12.74 -9.30 9.22
N GLY A 238 12.36 -9.21 7.93
CA GLY A 238 12.01 -10.34 7.07
C GLY A 238 10.65 -10.98 7.39
N LEU A 239 9.74 -10.28 8.08
CA LEU A 239 8.37 -10.72 8.28
C LEU A 239 7.47 -10.27 7.13
N PRO A 240 6.47 -11.08 6.70
CA PRO A 240 5.58 -10.73 5.63
C PRO A 240 4.69 -9.53 6.01
N ARG A 241 4.63 -8.54 5.11
CA ARG A 241 3.73 -7.38 5.24
C ARG A 241 2.33 -7.76 4.78
N PHE A 242 1.32 -7.41 5.57
CA PHE A 242 -0.11 -7.58 5.22
C PHE A 242 -0.49 -9.01 4.84
N ALA A 243 0.06 -10.00 5.55
CA ALA A 243 -0.24 -11.40 5.31
C ALA A 243 -1.75 -11.68 5.37
N ARG A 244 -2.27 -12.40 4.36
CA ARG A 244 -3.67 -12.80 4.22
C ARG A 244 -3.75 -14.28 3.93
N PHE A 245 -4.67 -14.96 4.58
CA PHE A 245 -4.99 -16.35 4.31
C PHE A 245 -5.56 -16.51 2.88
N LEU A 246 -5.11 -17.54 2.18
CA LEU A 246 -5.67 -17.96 0.89
C LEU A 246 -6.38 -19.30 0.99
N ARG A 247 -5.68 -20.33 1.46
CA ARG A 247 -6.21 -21.70 1.52
C ARG A 247 -5.42 -22.59 2.45
N ILE A 248 -6.03 -23.70 2.84
CA ILE A 248 -5.32 -24.83 3.49
C ILE A 248 -4.57 -25.62 2.40
N ARG A 249 -3.36 -26.06 2.70
CA ARG A 249 -2.56 -26.96 1.87
C ARG A 249 -2.82 -28.41 2.29
N VAL A 250 -3.66 -29.09 1.50
CA VAL A 250 -4.00 -30.51 1.75
C VAL A 250 -2.94 -31.49 1.21
N ASP A 251 -2.05 -30.99 0.35
CA ASP A 251 -0.98 -31.72 -0.31
C ASP A 251 0.36 -31.69 0.48
N MET A 252 0.41 -30.93 1.58
CA MET A 252 1.57 -30.94 2.49
C MET A 252 1.38 -32.05 3.53
N PRO A 253 2.48 -32.74 3.92
CA PRO A 253 2.38 -33.79 4.94
C PRO A 253 1.80 -33.21 6.23
N PRO A 254 0.93 -33.94 6.94
CA PRO A 254 0.51 -33.53 8.28
C PRO A 254 1.73 -33.39 9.18
N PRO A 255 1.70 -32.48 10.15
CA PRO A 255 2.78 -32.30 11.09
C PRO A 255 3.04 -33.64 11.81
N ASP A 256 4.31 -33.94 12.01
CA ASP A 256 4.71 -35.11 12.78
C ASP A 256 4.07 -35.00 14.19
N ARG A 257 3.21 -35.95 14.56
CA ARG A 257 2.45 -35.91 15.83
C ARG A 257 3.35 -35.77 17.05
N GLN A 258 4.60 -36.17 16.96
CA GLN A 258 5.60 -36.02 18.05
C GLN A 258 6.03 -34.55 18.24
N GLN A 259 6.05 -33.72 17.19
CA GLN A 259 6.39 -32.29 17.32
C GLN A 259 5.26 -31.44 17.91
N VAL A 260 4.01 -31.83 17.71
CA VAL A 260 2.83 -31.12 18.24
C VAL A 260 2.73 -31.27 19.75
N LEU A 261 3.00 -32.46 20.28
CA LEU A 261 2.92 -32.74 21.72
C LEU A 261 4.02 -32.04 22.53
N HIS A 262 5.22 -31.90 21.96
CA HIS A 262 6.34 -31.19 22.62
C HIS A 262 6.13 -29.67 22.73
N ARG A 263 5.36 -29.09 21.82
CA ARG A 263 5.09 -27.61 21.79
C ARG A 263 3.95 -27.17 22.68
N GLN A 264 3.10 -28.09 23.14
CA GLN A 264 2.02 -27.81 24.13
C GLN A 264 2.47 -27.84 25.58
N GLN A 265 3.72 -28.26 25.86
CA GLN A 265 4.26 -28.42 27.22
C GLN A 265 5.29 -27.36 27.61
N VAL A 266 5.47 -26.28 26.84
CA VAL A 266 6.31 -25.14 27.26
C VAL A 266 5.41 -24.08 27.85
N PRO A 267 5.58 -23.72 29.15
CA PRO A 267 4.76 -22.77 29.89
C PRO A 267 4.88 -21.32 29.32
#